data_b046d6e4b5e15eb5d914d05a0945bc6a
#
_entry.id   b046d6e4b5e15eb5d914d05a0945bc6a
#
_cell.length_a   1.000
_cell.length_b   1.000
_cell.length_c   1.000
_cell.angle_alpha   90.00
_cell.angle_beta   90.00
_cell.angle_gamma   90.00
#
_symmetry.space_group_name_H-M   'P 1'
#
loop_
_entity.id
_entity.type
_entity.pdbx_description
1 polymer ?
#
loop_
_entity_poly.entity_id
_entity_poly.type
_entity_poly.pdbx_seq_one_letter_code
_entity_poly.pdbx_strand_id
1 'polypeptide(L)'
;VIDCGISFPDEDMYGIDLVIPDIKYLLDNKDKVKGLFLTHGHEDHIGAIPYILKQINMPVYGTKLTIGLVESKLKEHDMLSKTNLIPISPGESIKLNKLIIEFIRVTHSIAESCALAIHTPIGTVLHTGDFKIDYTPIDGKVMDLNRIAQLGQEGILLLMADSTNVERAG
;
A
#
# COMPACT_ATOMS: atom_id res chain seq x y z
N VAL A 1 5.72 2.58 6.63
CA VAL A 1 5.83 1.40 5.76
C VAL A 1 4.74 1.50 4.73
N ILE A 2 5.02 1.17 3.48
CA ILE A 2 4.04 1.08 2.40
C ILE A 2 4.00 -0.37 1.95
N ASP A 3 2.80 -0.93 1.92
CA ASP A 3 2.49 -2.30 1.59
C ASP A 3 3.30 -3.36 2.37
N CYS A 4 2.83 -4.58 2.37
CA CYS A 4 3.45 -5.69 3.09
C CYS A 4 2.98 -7.01 2.47
N GLY A 5 3.47 -7.27 1.27
CA GLY A 5 3.06 -8.39 0.45
C GLY A 5 3.90 -9.65 0.65
N ILE A 6 3.44 -10.73 0.04
CA ILE A 6 4.20 -11.95 -0.12
C ILE A 6 4.76 -12.05 -1.54
N SER A 7 5.79 -12.86 -1.71
CA SER A 7 6.18 -13.42 -2.99
C SER A 7 5.87 -14.92 -3.02
N PHE A 8 5.57 -15.44 -4.18
CA PHE A 8 5.45 -16.89 -4.36
C PHE A 8 6.84 -17.49 -4.47
N PRO A 9 7.07 -18.68 -3.86
CA PRO A 9 8.36 -19.34 -3.97
C PRO A 9 8.66 -19.77 -5.42
N ASP A 10 9.94 -19.76 -5.77
CA ASP A 10 10.41 -20.29 -7.03
C ASP A 10 10.31 -21.82 -7.07
N GLU A 11 10.36 -22.42 -8.26
CA GLU A 11 10.17 -23.86 -8.47
C GLU A 11 11.21 -24.74 -7.74
N ASP A 12 12.36 -24.21 -7.40
CA ASP A 12 13.45 -24.89 -6.67
C ASP A 12 13.34 -24.75 -5.14
N MET A 13 12.38 -23.96 -4.62
CA MET A 13 12.14 -23.77 -3.19
C MET A 13 11.19 -24.84 -2.61
N TYR A 14 11.62 -26.09 -2.60
CA TYR A 14 10.80 -27.21 -2.14
C TYR A 14 10.38 -27.07 -0.68
N GLY A 15 9.06 -27.21 -0.40
CA GLY A 15 8.50 -27.15 0.95
C GLY A 15 8.33 -25.73 1.50
N ILE A 16 8.51 -24.70 0.67
CA ILE A 16 8.21 -23.31 1.00
C ILE A 16 6.84 -22.95 0.42
N ASP A 17 5.90 -22.55 1.27
CA ASP A 17 4.55 -22.16 0.84
C ASP A 17 4.46 -20.70 0.42
N LEU A 18 5.25 -19.82 1.06
CA LEU A 18 5.28 -18.38 0.74
C LEU A 18 6.59 -17.74 1.21
N VAL A 19 6.94 -16.62 0.57
CA VAL A 19 8.11 -15.82 0.92
C VAL A 19 7.63 -14.48 1.46
N ILE A 20 8.12 -14.08 2.62
CA ILE A 20 7.79 -12.81 3.27
C ILE A 20 9.02 -11.89 3.31
N PRO A 21 8.85 -10.56 3.37
CA PRO A 21 9.97 -9.63 3.44
C PRO A 21 10.74 -9.76 4.75
N ASP A 22 12.06 -9.59 4.69
CA ASP A 22 12.90 -9.40 5.88
C ASP A 22 12.64 -8.01 6.47
N ILE A 23 12.14 -7.99 7.69
CA ILE A 23 11.83 -6.75 8.42
C ILE A 23 12.85 -6.38 9.49
N LYS A 24 14.04 -6.96 9.46
CA LYS A 24 15.08 -6.68 10.46
C LYS A 24 15.28 -5.17 10.65
N TYR A 25 15.33 -4.39 9.57
CA TYR A 25 15.47 -2.93 9.64
C TYR A 25 14.32 -2.27 10.43
N LEU A 26 13.09 -2.73 10.24
CA LEU A 26 11.93 -2.20 10.99
C LEU A 26 12.00 -2.57 12.46
N LEU A 27 12.44 -3.79 12.78
CA LEU A 27 12.62 -4.26 14.16
C LEU A 27 13.69 -3.46 14.89
N ASP A 28 14.81 -3.17 14.23
CA ASP A 28 15.91 -2.37 14.77
C ASP A 28 15.52 -0.88 14.94
N ASN A 29 14.45 -0.42 14.28
CA ASN A 29 13.96 0.97 14.30
C ASN A 29 12.48 1.10 14.71
N LYS A 30 11.99 0.24 15.59
CA LYS A 30 10.56 0.18 16.00
C LYS A 30 9.96 1.54 16.37
N ASP A 31 10.70 2.35 17.09
CA ASP A 31 10.22 3.66 17.58
C ASP A 31 9.94 4.67 16.42
N LYS A 32 10.56 4.43 15.27
CA LYS A 32 10.39 5.26 14.06
C LYS A 32 9.21 4.80 13.20
N VAL A 33 8.77 3.54 13.33
CA VAL A 33 7.66 3.00 12.55
C VAL A 33 6.34 3.60 13.05
N LYS A 34 5.61 4.28 12.18
CA LYS A 34 4.39 5.02 12.54
C LYS A 34 3.11 4.37 12.04
N GLY A 35 3.23 3.44 11.10
CA GLY A 35 2.09 2.71 10.55
C GLY A 35 2.42 2.02 9.23
N LEU A 36 1.52 1.17 8.82
CA LEU A 36 1.49 0.49 7.53
C LEU A 36 0.38 1.11 6.68
N PHE A 37 0.72 1.60 5.49
CA PHE A 37 -0.19 2.24 4.54
C PHE A 37 -0.33 1.35 3.32
N LEU A 38 -1.56 0.95 3.02
CA LEU A 38 -1.85 -0.02 1.97
C LEU A 38 -2.38 0.67 0.73
N THR A 39 -1.78 0.37 -0.41
CA THR A 39 -2.22 0.88 -1.71
C THR A 39 -3.48 0.19 -2.19
N HIS A 40 -3.54 -1.14 -2.06
CA HIS A 40 -4.68 -1.97 -2.46
C HIS A 40 -4.60 -3.38 -1.86
N GLY A 41 -5.56 -4.24 -2.18
CA GLY A 41 -5.79 -5.51 -1.49
C GLY A 41 -5.26 -6.78 -2.19
N HIS A 42 -4.31 -6.71 -3.13
CA HIS A 42 -3.70 -7.91 -3.69
C HIS A 42 -2.69 -8.56 -2.74
N GLU A 43 -2.45 -9.87 -2.91
CA GLU A 43 -1.61 -10.67 -2.02
C GLU A 43 -0.16 -10.18 -1.95
N ASP A 44 0.38 -9.76 -3.06
CA ASP A 44 1.73 -9.20 -3.18
C ASP A 44 1.86 -7.80 -2.53
N HIS A 45 0.76 -7.26 -1.99
CA HIS A 45 0.71 -6.01 -1.22
C HIS A 45 0.24 -6.19 0.23
N ILE A 46 -0.59 -7.21 0.53
CA ILE A 46 -1.14 -7.41 1.89
C ILE A 46 -0.84 -8.79 2.49
N GLY A 47 -0.34 -9.74 1.71
CA GLY A 47 -0.27 -11.15 2.12
C GLY A 47 0.63 -11.44 3.31
N ALA A 48 1.69 -10.65 3.52
CA ALA A 48 2.62 -10.85 4.64
C ALA A 48 2.16 -10.17 5.95
N ILE A 49 1.09 -9.37 5.94
CA ILE A 49 0.63 -8.58 7.10
C ILE A 49 0.52 -9.41 8.38
N PRO A 50 -0.13 -10.58 8.42
CA PRO A 50 -0.26 -11.36 9.65
C PRO A 50 1.08 -11.79 10.24
N TYR A 51 2.05 -12.11 9.39
CA TYR A 51 3.38 -12.57 9.81
C TYR A 51 4.23 -11.43 10.37
N ILE A 52 4.12 -10.25 9.76
CA ILE A 52 4.89 -9.07 10.15
C ILE A 52 4.31 -8.44 11.43
N LEU A 53 2.98 -8.34 11.54
CA LEU A 53 2.33 -7.77 12.72
C LEU A 53 2.52 -8.63 13.99
N LYS A 54 2.84 -9.91 13.87
CA LYS A 54 3.28 -10.74 15.00
C LYS A 54 4.60 -10.28 15.60
N GLN A 55 5.46 -9.66 14.80
CA GLN A 55 6.80 -9.22 15.19
C GLN A 55 6.84 -7.74 15.57
N ILE A 56 6.08 -6.90 14.85
CA ILE A 56 5.98 -5.46 15.09
C ILE A 56 4.54 -5.00 14.92
N ASN A 57 3.87 -4.67 16.02
CA ASN A 57 2.49 -4.16 15.94
C ASN A 57 2.49 -2.67 15.58
N MET A 58 1.67 -2.29 14.62
CA MET A 58 1.51 -0.91 14.15
C MET A 58 0.10 -0.71 13.59
N PRO A 59 -0.42 0.54 13.57
CA PRO A 59 -1.68 0.84 12.89
C PRO A 59 -1.58 0.54 11.39
N VAL A 60 -2.67 0.00 10.83
CA VAL A 60 -2.79 -0.32 9.40
C VAL A 60 -3.85 0.56 8.78
N TYR A 61 -3.47 1.32 7.76
CA TYR A 61 -4.32 2.25 7.03
C TYR A 61 -4.55 1.74 5.62
N GLY A 62 -5.78 1.76 5.14
CA GLY A 62 -6.12 1.35 3.79
C GLY A 62 -7.57 1.66 3.46
N THR A 63 -7.98 1.50 2.21
CA THR A 63 -9.38 1.67 1.81
C THR A 63 -10.27 0.60 2.43
N LYS A 64 -11.58 0.83 2.45
CA LYS A 64 -12.54 -0.09 3.10
C LYS A 64 -12.43 -1.52 2.58
N LEU A 65 -12.32 -1.67 1.26
CA LEU A 65 -12.17 -2.99 0.64
C LEU A 65 -10.85 -3.65 1.07
N THR A 66 -9.74 -2.91 1.00
CA THR A 66 -8.41 -3.40 1.42
C THR A 66 -8.40 -3.81 2.89
N ILE A 67 -8.96 -2.97 3.78
CA ILE A 67 -9.08 -3.28 5.20
C ILE A 67 -9.95 -4.52 5.43
N GLY A 68 -11.07 -4.69 4.72
CA GLY A 68 -11.91 -5.89 4.83
C GLY A 68 -11.18 -7.18 4.45
N LEU A 69 -10.32 -7.13 3.42
CA LEU A 69 -9.47 -8.27 3.05
C LEU A 69 -8.42 -8.58 4.14
N VAL A 70 -7.80 -7.53 4.69
CA VAL A 70 -6.84 -7.67 5.81
C VAL A 70 -7.53 -8.22 7.06
N GLU A 71 -8.76 -7.77 7.38
CA GLU A 71 -9.55 -8.32 8.51
C GLU A 71 -9.74 -9.83 8.39
N SER A 72 -10.08 -10.33 7.19
CA SER A 72 -10.23 -11.77 6.95
C SER A 72 -8.94 -12.53 7.26
N LYS A 73 -7.81 -12.04 6.74
CA LYS A 73 -6.49 -12.64 7.00
C LYS A 73 -6.10 -12.63 8.48
N LEU A 74 -6.30 -11.51 9.15
CA LEU A 74 -5.97 -11.38 10.58
C LEU A 74 -6.86 -12.26 11.45
N LYS A 75 -8.10 -12.50 11.03
CA LYS A 75 -9.03 -13.43 11.70
C LYS A 75 -8.53 -14.87 11.61
N GLU A 76 -8.06 -15.31 10.45
CA GLU A 76 -7.46 -16.64 10.25
C GLU A 76 -6.21 -16.88 11.12
N HIS A 77 -5.51 -15.81 11.49
CA HIS A 77 -4.30 -15.83 12.30
C HIS A 77 -4.53 -15.45 13.78
N ASP A 78 -5.79 -15.31 14.25
CA ASP A 78 -6.15 -14.89 15.63
C ASP A 78 -5.53 -13.54 16.05
N MET A 79 -5.40 -12.61 15.10
CA MET A 79 -4.75 -11.31 15.32
C MET A 79 -5.69 -10.11 15.22
N LEU A 80 -6.91 -10.29 14.75
CA LEU A 80 -7.82 -9.18 14.48
C LEU A 80 -8.04 -8.28 15.72
N SER A 81 -8.26 -8.88 16.89
CA SER A 81 -8.50 -8.13 18.14
C SER A 81 -7.28 -7.37 18.67
N LYS A 82 -6.10 -7.64 18.14
CA LYS A 82 -4.82 -7.05 18.56
C LYS A 82 -4.32 -5.99 17.59
N THR A 83 -4.97 -5.84 16.43
CA THR A 83 -4.53 -4.96 15.36
C THR A 83 -5.46 -3.75 15.24
N ASN A 84 -4.87 -2.57 15.13
CA ASN A 84 -5.62 -1.34 14.88
C ASN A 84 -5.74 -1.12 13.36
N LEU A 85 -6.92 -1.41 12.82
CA LEU A 85 -7.25 -1.22 11.40
C LEU A 85 -8.02 0.09 11.22
N ILE A 86 -7.56 0.93 10.33
CA ILE A 86 -8.09 2.28 10.12
C ILE A 86 -8.50 2.43 8.64
N PRO A 87 -9.79 2.33 8.33
CA PRO A 87 -10.28 2.54 6.98
C PRO A 87 -10.17 4.01 6.58
N ILE A 88 -9.68 4.26 5.36
CA ILE A 88 -9.50 5.57 4.76
C ILE A 88 -10.27 5.62 3.44
N SER A 89 -10.81 6.78 3.09
CA SER A 89 -11.39 6.99 1.77
C SER A 89 -10.37 7.61 0.81
N PRO A 90 -10.39 7.26 -0.49
CA PRO A 90 -9.61 7.99 -1.47
C PRO A 90 -9.92 9.49 -1.43
N GLY A 91 -8.88 10.32 -1.43
CA GLY A 91 -8.96 11.78 -1.23
C GLY A 91 -8.71 12.22 0.23
N GLU A 92 -8.68 11.29 1.19
CA GLU A 92 -8.33 11.61 2.57
C GLU A 92 -6.83 11.59 2.81
N SER A 93 -6.40 12.26 3.88
CA SER A 93 -5.00 12.37 4.28
C SER A 93 -4.83 12.09 5.77
N ILE A 94 -3.74 11.42 6.12
CA ILE A 94 -3.34 11.13 7.51
C ILE A 94 -2.12 11.97 7.88
N LYS A 95 -2.24 12.71 8.97
CA LYS A 95 -1.13 13.50 9.51
C LYS A 95 -0.36 12.71 10.57
N LEU A 96 0.93 12.52 10.33
CA LEU A 96 1.87 11.84 11.22
C LEU A 96 3.05 12.77 11.56
N ASN A 97 2.95 13.50 12.64
CA ASN A 97 3.94 14.51 13.01
C ASN A 97 4.23 15.51 11.87
N LYS A 98 5.41 15.38 11.22
CA LYS A 98 5.85 16.24 10.11
C LYS A 98 5.50 15.66 8.73
N LEU A 99 4.88 14.48 8.67
CA LEU A 99 4.48 13.83 7.44
C LEU A 99 2.97 13.92 7.27
N ILE A 100 2.52 14.03 6.01
CA ILE A 100 1.12 13.86 5.63
C ILE A 100 1.09 12.78 4.55
N ILE A 101 0.26 11.76 4.73
CA ILE A 101 0.07 10.68 3.77
C ILE A 101 -1.31 10.86 3.14
N GLU A 102 -1.34 11.20 1.86
CA GLU A 102 -2.56 11.42 1.08
C GLU A 102 -2.85 10.18 0.22
N PHE A 103 -4.09 9.70 0.26
CA PHE A 103 -4.58 8.59 -0.55
C PHE A 103 -5.24 9.14 -1.82
N ILE A 104 -4.64 8.89 -2.97
CA ILE A 104 -5.11 9.37 -4.27
C ILE A 104 -5.69 8.20 -5.05
N ARG A 105 -6.95 8.31 -5.51
CA ARG A 105 -7.57 7.24 -6.28
C ARG A 105 -6.79 6.93 -7.55
N VAL A 106 -6.52 5.64 -7.75
CA VAL A 106 -6.06 5.08 -9.02
C VAL A 106 -7.02 3.98 -9.49
N THR A 107 -6.97 3.64 -10.76
CA THR A 107 -7.66 2.48 -11.32
C THR A 107 -6.69 1.31 -11.45
N HIS A 108 -7.14 0.13 -11.06
CA HIS A 108 -6.38 -1.11 -11.13
C HIS A 108 -7.35 -2.28 -11.37
N SER A 109 -6.89 -3.54 -11.29
CA SER A 109 -7.72 -4.73 -11.42
C SER A 109 -8.58 -5.03 -10.19
N ILE A 110 -8.32 -4.36 -9.07
CA ILE A 110 -9.13 -4.40 -7.84
C ILE A 110 -9.66 -3.00 -7.53
N ALA A 111 -10.88 -2.92 -6.99
CA ALA A 111 -11.50 -1.65 -6.64
C ALA A 111 -10.80 -0.95 -5.46
N GLU A 112 -11.02 0.36 -5.35
CA GLU A 112 -10.51 1.20 -4.26
C GLU A 112 -8.97 1.25 -4.15
N SER A 113 -8.24 0.98 -5.23
CA SER A 113 -6.79 1.16 -5.26
C SER A 113 -6.39 2.64 -5.14
N CYS A 114 -5.27 2.89 -4.46
CA CYS A 114 -4.75 4.23 -4.23
C CYS A 114 -3.25 4.33 -4.50
N ALA A 115 -2.85 5.44 -5.08
CA ALA A 115 -1.50 5.97 -4.94
C ALA A 115 -1.37 6.68 -3.59
N LEU A 116 -0.15 6.80 -3.09
CA LEU A 116 0.17 7.49 -1.85
C LEU A 116 1.10 8.67 -2.12
N ALA A 117 0.65 9.90 -1.82
CA ALA A 117 1.53 11.05 -1.78
C ALA A 117 2.00 11.28 -0.35
N ILE A 118 3.31 11.17 -0.14
CA ILE A 118 3.96 11.38 1.15
C ILE A 118 4.56 12.77 1.17
N HIS A 119 3.85 13.72 1.77
CA HIS A 119 4.32 15.09 1.94
C HIS A 119 5.28 15.16 3.12
N THR A 120 6.48 15.60 2.85
CA THR A 120 7.56 15.77 3.84
C THR A 120 8.00 17.25 3.89
N PRO A 121 8.71 17.67 4.94
CA PRO A 121 9.24 19.05 5.00
C PRO A 121 10.21 19.43 3.87
N ILE A 122 10.76 18.46 3.14
CA ILE A 122 11.74 18.67 2.06
C ILE A 122 11.19 18.39 0.67
N GLY A 123 9.94 17.95 0.55
CA GLY A 123 9.29 17.66 -0.74
C GLY A 123 8.35 16.47 -0.66
N THR A 124 7.66 16.21 -1.75
CA THR A 124 6.66 15.15 -1.86
C THR A 124 7.24 13.93 -2.57
N VAL A 125 7.03 12.75 -1.97
CA VAL A 125 7.27 11.45 -2.62
C VAL A 125 5.92 10.92 -3.09
N LEU A 126 5.82 10.55 -4.36
CA LEU A 126 4.63 9.91 -4.93
C LEU A 126 4.92 8.45 -5.21
N HIS A 127 4.20 7.56 -4.52
CA HIS A 127 4.18 6.12 -4.76
C HIS A 127 2.88 5.75 -5.44
N THR A 128 2.93 5.26 -6.68
CA THR A 128 1.71 5.04 -7.48
C THR A 128 0.87 3.86 -7.00
N GLY A 129 1.44 2.93 -6.23
CA GLY A 129 0.88 1.59 -6.16
C GLY A 129 0.80 0.98 -7.55
N ASP A 130 0.02 -0.07 -7.71
CA ASP A 130 -0.30 -0.64 -9.01
C ASP A 130 -1.43 0.15 -9.66
N PHE A 131 -1.27 0.50 -10.93
CA PHE A 131 -2.27 1.29 -11.61
C PHE A 131 -2.38 0.97 -13.11
N LYS A 132 -3.52 1.31 -13.67
CA LYS A 132 -3.74 1.44 -15.10
C LYS A 132 -4.52 2.73 -15.38
N ILE A 133 -4.38 3.31 -16.55
CA ILE A 133 -5.24 4.40 -16.98
C ILE A 133 -6.48 3.80 -17.65
N ASP A 134 -7.61 3.85 -16.95
CA ASP A 134 -8.88 3.33 -17.40
C ASP A 134 -9.96 4.41 -17.29
N TYR A 135 -10.53 4.81 -18.42
CA TYR A 135 -11.57 5.83 -18.48
C TYR A 135 -12.99 5.26 -18.36
N THR A 136 -13.11 3.94 -18.35
CA THR A 136 -14.39 3.22 -18.28
C THR A 136 -14.41 2.14 -17.20
N PRO A 137 -13.94 2.45 -15.96
CA PRO A 137 -13.93 1.46 -14.90
C PRO A 137 -15.35 1.01 -14.54
N ILE A 138 -15.49 -0.26 -14.15
CA ILE A 138 -16.81 -0.87 -13.86
C ILE A 138 -17.57 -0.11 -12.75
N ASP A 139 -16.86 0.41 -11.75
CA ASP A 139 -17.43 1.17 -10.64
C ASP A 139 -17.68 2.65 -10.99
N GLY A 140 -17.37 3.08 -12.21
CA GLY A 140 -17.51 4.45 -12.70
C GLY A 140 -16.54 5.47 -12.07
N LYS A 141 -15.58 5.02 -11.26
CA LYS A 141 -14.66 5.89 -10.52
C LYS A 141 -13.29 5.91 -11.19
N VAL A 142 -13.06 6.88 -12.04
CA VAL A 142 -11.78 7.05 -12.74
C VAL A 142 -10.65 7.46 -11.80
N MET A 143 -9.41 7.24 -12.25
CA MET A 143 -8.19 7.73 -11.60
C MET A 143 -8.21 9.26 -11.45
N ASP A 144 -7.77 9.77 -10.30
CA ASP A 144 -7.68 11.20 -10.03
C ASP A 144 -6.42 11.82 -10.68
N LEU A 145 -6.44 11.89 -12.01
CA LEU A 145 -5.38 12.51 -12.81
C LEU A 145 -5.22 14.00 -12.50
N ASN A 146 -6.31 14.69 -12.10
CA ASN A 146 -6.24 16.10 -11.74
C ASN A 146 -5.35 16.31 -10.51
N ARG A 147 -5.53 15.50 -9.48
CA ARG A 147 -4.68 15.58 -8.27
C ARG A 147 -3.23 15.25 -8.58
N ILE A 148 -2.99 14.24 -9.39
CA ILE A 148 -1.63 13.86 -9.80
C ILE A 148 -0.97 14.99 -10.61
N ALA A 149 -1.71 15.63 -11.53
CA ALA A 149 -1.20 16.76 -12.28
C ALA A 149 -0.86 17.96 -11.38
N GLN A 150 -1.69 18.26 -10.38
CA GLN A 150 -1.41 19.32 -9.39
C GLN A 150 -0.12 19.03 -8.62
N LEU A 151 0.07 17.79 -8.12
CA LEU A 151 1.31 17.39 -7.46
C LEU A 151 2.53 17.52 -8.38
N GLY A 152 2.37 17.19 -9.66
CA GLY A 152 3.42 17.40 -10.66
C GLY A 152 3.78 18.88 -10.85
N GLN A 153 2.78 19.79 -10.82
CA GLN A 153 3.01 21.24 -10.88
C GLN A 153 3.66 21.81 -9.61
N GLU A 154 3.27 21.27 -8.43
CA GLU A 154 3.88 21.63 -7.15
C GLU A 154 5.33 21.15 -7.04
N GLY A 155 5.70 20.12 -7.80
CA GLY A 155 7.02 19.49 -7.82
C GLY A 155 7.07 18.21 -6.96
N ILE A 156 7.51 17.14 -7.59
CA ILE A 156 7.71 15.82 -6.94
C ILE A 156 9.21 15.61 -6.69
N LEU A 157 9.56 15.34 -5.42
CA LEU A 157 10.94 15.02 -5.04
C LEU A 157 11.37 13.64 -5.54
N LEU A 158 10.46 12.66 -5.45
CA LEU A 158 10.69 11.29 -5.88
C LEU A 158 9.39 10.67 -6.38
N LEU A 159 9.44 10.08 -7.56
CA LEU A 159 8.38 9.23 -8.11
C LEU A 159 8.79 7.76 -8.01
N MET A 160 7.97 6.94 -7.33
CA MET A 160 8.06 5.49 -7.28
C MET A 160 6.86 4.94 -8.05
N ALA A 161 7.09 4.57 -9.30
CA ALA A 161 6.02 4.14 -10.19
C ALA A 161 6.03 2.64 -10.46
N ASP A 162 4.83 2.06 -10.58
CA ASP A 162 4.65 0.73 -11.15
C ASP A 162 5.32 0.64 -12.52
N SER A 163 6.06 -0.43 -12.73
CA SER A 163 6.79 -0.69 -13.97
C SER A 163 6.47 -2.06 -14.57
N THR A 164 5.37 -2.66 -14.20
CA THR A 164 4.88 -3.93 -14.70
C THR A 164 4.76 -3.89 -16.23
N ASN A 165 5.36 -4.88 -16.89
CA ASN A 165 5.42 -4.99 -18.36
C ASN A 165 6.18 -3.84 -19.07
N VAL A 166 6.98 -3.03 -18.39
CA VAL A 166 7.71 -1.90 -19.00
C VAL A 166 8.60 -2.32 -20.19
N GLU A 167 9.09 -3.57 -20.21
CA GLU A 167 9.93 -4.11 -21.30
C GLU A 167 9.12 -4.77 -22.42
N ARG A 168 7.80 -4.87 -22.30
CA ARG A 168 6.96 -5.46 -23.36
C ARG A 168 6.51 -4.38 -24.33
N ALA A 169 6.80 -4.62 -25.62
CA ALA A 169 6.23 -3.78 -26.66
C ALA A 169 4.70 -3.90 -26.65
N GLY A 170 4.02 -2.77 -26.68
CA GLY A 170 2.56 -2.68 -26.76
C GLY A 170 2.02 -3.02 -28.13
#